data_059ec115b0e9bfe06214b7536c534424
#
_entry.id   059ec115b0e9bfe06214b7536c534424
#
_cell.length_a   1.000
_cell.length_b   1.000
_cell.length_c   1.000
_cell.angle_alpha   90.00
_cell.angle_beta   90.00
_cell.angle_gamma   90.00
#
_symmetry.space_group_name_H-M   'P 1'
#
loop_
_entity.id
_entity.type
_entity.pdbx_description
1 polymer ?
#
loop_
_entity_poly.entity_id
_entity_poly.type
_entity_poly.pdbx_seq_one_letter_code
_entity_poly.pdbx_strand_id
1 'polypeptide(L)'
;MAKNQTQVFSDKEVRQRIQRIAWEIYEIHAKENRLILAGISHRGYVLAELIAEKLKEISKLEVVLGELNMDKDHPTESGVSFSLSNEEYRNGSVIVVDDVLNSGKTLIYGVNFFLDVPLKRLTTAVLVDRSHKRYPVKADVKGVSLSTSLKETVEVQIEKEPYGVSLV
;
A
#
# COMPACT_ATOMS: atom_id res chain seq x y z
N MET A 1 -13.10 29.29 -0.51
CA MET A 1 -11.97 29.43 0.43
C MET A 1 -10.91 28.40 0.07
N ALA A 2 -9.67 28.82 -0.15
CA ALA A 2 -8.60 27.88 -0.31
C ALA A 2 -8.47 27.06 0.99
N LYS A 3 -8.58 25.74 0.92
CA LYS A 3 -8.22 24.89 2.04
C LYS A 3 -6.74 25.16 2.35
N ASN A 4 -6.44 25.46 3.61
CA ASN A 4 -5.05 25.56 4.03
C ASN A 4 -4.38 24.20 3.87
N GLN A 5 -3.65 24.04 2.79
CA GLN A 5 -2.88 22.84 2.52
C GLN A 5 -1.48 23.03 3.10
N THR A 6 -1.12 22.14 4.02
CA THR A 6 0.21 22.14 4.62
C THR A 6 1.00 20.94 4.09
N GLN A 7 2.07 21.20 3.35
CA GLN A 7 2.95 20.15 2.89
C GLN A 7 3.70 19.54 4.08
N VAL A 8 3.60 18.21 4.23
CA VAL A 8 4.27 17.44 5.28
C VAL A 8 5.54 16.79 4.73
N PHE A 9 5.49 16.25 3.52
CA PHE A 9 6.65 15.67 2.84
C PHE A 9 6.77 16.18 1.42
N SER A 10 8.00 16.57 1.07
CA SER A 10 8.43 16.94 -0.27
C SER A 10 8.63 15.71 -1.15
N ASP A 11 8.81 15.91 -2.45
CA ASP A 11 9.12 14.86 -3.43
C ASP A 11 10.32 14.00 -3.01
N LYS A 12 11.40 14.63 -2.57
CA LYS A 12 12.60 13.94 -2.09
C LYS A 12 12.30 13.03 -0.89
N GLU A 13 11.54 13.53 0.07
CA GLU A 13 11.18 12.78 1.27
C GLU A 13 10.25 11.62 0.96
N VAL A 14 9.28 11.80 0.06
CA VAL A 14 8.40 10.71 -0.40
C VAL A 14 9.21 9.60 -1.08
N ARG A 15 10.15 9.96 -1.96
CA ARG A 15 11.03 8.98 -2.62
C ARG A 15 11.90 8.21 -1.64
N GLN A 16 12.43 8.88 -0.63
CA GLN A 16 13.19 8.23 0.45
C GLN A 16 12.34 7.24 1.25
N ARG A 17 11.06 7.58 1.52
CA ARG A 17 10.12 6.68 2.20
C ARG A 17 9.81 5.44 1.37
N ILE A 18 9.56 5.62 0.09
CA ILE A 18 9.31 4.51 -0.84
C ILE A 18 10.53 3.58 -0.92
N GLN A 19 11.72 4.14 -1.00
CA GLN A 19 12.95 3.36 -1.01
C GLN A 19 13.13 2.56 0.29
N ARG A 20 12.85 3.17 1.44
CA ARG A 20 12.91 2.46 2.73
C ARG A 20 11.86 1.35 2.83
N ILE A 21 10.64 1.57 2.33
CA ILE A 21 9.60 0.54 2.25
C ILE A 21 10.11 -0.66 1.43
N ALA A 22 10.72 -0.40 0.29
CA ALA A 22 11.28 -1.46 -0.56
C ALA A 22 12.37 -2.27 0.17
N TRP A 23 13.27 -1.62 0.90
CA TRP A 23 14.28 -2.30 1.70
C TRP A 23 13.67 -3.13 2.83
N GLU A 24 12.68 -2.62 3.55
CA GLU A 24 12.00 -3.37 4.62
C GLU A 24 11.26 -4.59 4.04
N ILE A 25 10.59 -4.45 2.91
CA ILE A 25 9.95 -5.57 2.21
C ILE A 25 11.01 -6.62 1.82
N TYR A 26 12.12 -6.19 1.27
CA TYR A 26 13.21 -7.09 0.89
C TYR A 26 13.77 -7.84 2.10
N GLU A 27 13.99 -7.19 3.23
CA GLU A 27 14.45 -7.83 4.46
C GLU A 27 13.48 -8.89 4.97
N ILE A 28 12.18 -8.58 4.98
CA ILE A 28 11.13 -9.52 5.41
C ILE A 28 11.08 -10.75 4.48
N HIS A 29 11.31 -10.55 3.20
CA HIS A 29 11.16 -11.55 2.15
C HIS A 29 12.49 -12.00 1.52
N ALA A 30 13.59 -11.85 2.23
CA ALA A 30 14.93 -12.12 1.70
C ALA A 30 15.16 -13.57 1.20
N LYS A 31 14.36 -14.52 1.70
CA LYS A 31 14.41 -15.93 1.29
C LYS A 31 13.43 -16.29 0.17
N GLU A 32 12.65 -15.33 -0.30
CA GLU A 32 11.72 -15.51 -1.40
C GLU A 32 12.42 -15.33 -2.74
N ASN A 33 11.88 -16.00 -3.77
CA ASN A 33 12.31 -15.79 -5.17
C ASN A 33 11.31 -14.89 -5.91
N ARG A 34 10.06 -14.85 -5.45
CA ARG A 34 8.95 -14.17 -6.11
C ARG A 34 8.04 -13.52 -5.08
N LEU A 35 7.64 -12.28 -5.35
CA LEU A 35 6.66 -11.51 -4.57
C LEU A 35 5.53 -11.03 -5.46
N ILE A 36 4.31 -11.04 -4.92
CA ILE A 36 3.15 -10.45 -5.54
C ILE A 36 2.81 -9.15 -4.78
N LEU A 37 2.84 -8.02 -5.47
CA LEU A 37 2.39 -6.74 -4.94
C LEU A 37 0.96 -6.48 -5.40
N ALA A 38 0.03 -6.48 -4.47
CA ALA A 38 -1.38 -6.22 -4.71
C ALA A 38 -1.69 -4.77 -4.30
N GLY A 39 -1.66 -3.85 -5.25
CA GLY A 39 -1.97 -2.45 -5.01
C GLY A 39 -3.48 -2.22 -5.02
N ILE A 40 -4.01 -1.64 -3.93
CA ILE A 40 -5.43 -1.30 -3.83
C ILE A 40 -5.71 -0.10 -4.73
N SER A 41 -6.82 -0.22 -5.44
CA SER A 41 -7.17 0.61 -6.58
C SER A 41 -6.78 2.07 -6.48
N HIS A 42 -6.25 2.45 -7.52
CA HIS A 42 -5.59 3.58 -8.08
C HIS A 42 -4.30 3.98 -7.36
N ARG A 43 -4.32 4.75 -6.29
CA ARG A 43 -3.09 5.25 -5.64
C ARG A 43 -2.29 4.15 -4.95
N GLY A 44 -2.96 3.16 -4.38
CA GLY A 44 -2.27 1.97 -3.85
C GLY A 44 -1.54 1.18 -4.93
N TYR A 45 -2.13 1.09 -6.12
CA TYR A 45 -1.47 0.45 -7.27
C TYR A 45 -0.28 1.25 -7.77
N VAL A 46 -0.41 2.57 -7.90
CA VAL A 46 0.73 3.45 -8.25
C VAL A 46 1.87 3.31 -7.24
N LEU A 47 1.55 3.27 -5.95
CA LEU A 47 2.57 3.04 -4.91
C LEU A 47 3.23 1.65 -5.06
N ALA A 48 2.44 0.62 -5.37
CA ALA A 48 2.97 -0.72 -5.62
C ALA A 48 3.93 -0.75 -6.83
N GLU A 49 3.62 -0.02 -7.90
CA GLU A 49 4.53 0.13 -9.05
C GLU A 49 5.85 0.78 -8.64
N LEU A 50 5.81 1.87 -7.89
CA LEU A 50 7.00 2.58 -7.41
C LEU A 50 7.85 1.69 -6.47
N ILE A 51 7.22 0.92 -5.60
CA ILE A 51 7.90 -0.06 -4.74
C ILE A 51 8.53 -1.18 -5.58
N ALA A 52 7.81 -1.69 -6.58
CA ALA A 52 8.30 -2.73 -7.47
C ALA A 52 9.55 -2.31 -8.24
N GLU A 53 9.58 -1.08 -8.74
CA GLU A 53 10.76 -0.51 -9.39
C GLU A 53 11.98 -0.53 -8.46
N LYS A 54 11.81 -0.10 -7.20
CA LYS A 54 12.88 -0.11 -6.21
C LYS A 54 13.31 -1.52 -5.83
N LEU A 55 12.38 -2.45 -5.68
CA LEU A 55 12.72 -3.86 -5.42
C LEU A 55 13.55 -4.48 -6.54
N LYS A 56 13.24 -4.16 -7.79
CA LYS A 56 14.04 -4.62 -8.95
C LYS A 56 15.45 -4.05 -8.97
N GLU A 57 15.63 -2.81 -8.48
CA GLU A 57 16.97 -2.20 -8.38
C GLU A 57 17.82 -2.82 -7.27
N ILE A 58 17.24 -3.20 -6.14
CA ILE A 58 17.97 -3.64 -4.93
C ILE A 58 18.05 -5.15 -4.76
N SER A 59 17.30 -5.92 -5.55
CA SER A 59 17.18 -7.36 -5.38
C SER A 59 17.09 -8.11 -6.72
N LYS A 60 17.15 -9.43 -6.63
CA LYS A 60 16.88 -10.33 -7.76
C LYS A 60 15.49 -10.95 -7.72
N LEU A 61 14.61 -10.44 -6.86
CA LEU A 61 13.25 -10.92 -6.73
C LEU A 61 12.46 -10.73 -8.02
N GLU A 62 11.71 -11.75 -8.42
CA GLU A 62 10.66 -11.60 -9.39
C GLU A 62 9.48 -10.88 -8.71
N VAL A 63 9.18 -9.69 -9.16
CA VAL A 63 8.08 -8.88 -8.61
C VAL A 63 6.93 -8.86 -9.61
N VAL A 64 5.78 -9.39 -9.20
CA VAL A 64 4.56 -9.42 -10.00
C VAL A 64 3.58 -8.41 -9.42
N LEU A 65 3.05 -7.55 -10.28
CA LEU A 65 2.08 -6.53 -9.91
C LEU A 65 0.66 -6.97 -10.24
N GLY A 66 -0.25 -6.73 -9.32
CA GLY A 66 -1.68 -6.88 -9.53
C GLY A 66 -2.45 -5.71 -8.93
N GLU A 67 -3.57 -5.36 -9.54
CA GLU A 67 -4.48 -4.34 -9.03
C GLU A 67 -5.66 -4.99 -8.31
N LEU A 68 -5.85 -4.58 -7.05
CA LEU A 68 -6.96 -5.00 -6.22
C LEU A 68 -8.06 -3.95 -6.28
N ASN A 69 -9.10 -4.22 -7.04
CA ASN A 69 -10.19 -3.28 -7.27
C ASN A 69 -11.29 -3.44 -6.22
N MET A 70 -11.65 -2.34 -5.58
CA MET A 70 -12.79 -2.25 -4.67
C MET A 70 -13.33 -0.83 -4.62
N ASP A 71 -14.61 -0.70 -4.32
CA ASP A 71 -15.18 0.57 -3.88
C ASP A 71 -14.78 0.81 -2.42
N LYS A 72 -13.94 1.82 -2.18
CA LYS A 72 -13.43 2.12 -0.83
C LYS A 72 -14.54 2.55 0.15
N ASP A 73 -15.62 3.13 -0.34
CA ASP A 73 -16.73 3.56 0.47
C ASP A 73 -17.73 2.41 0.73
N HIS A 74 -17.96 1.57 -0.29
CA HIS A 74 -18.94 0.49 -0.28
C HIS A 74 -18.35 -0.86 -0.74
N PRO A 75 -17.30 -1.38 -0.09
CA PRO A 75 -16.63 -2.60 -0.55
C PRO A 75 -17.50 -3.86 -0.50
N THR A 76 -18.55 -3.86 0.32
CA THR A 76 -19.50 -4.96 0.42
C THR A 76 -20.53 -5.00 -0.71
N GLU A 77 -20.81 -3.87 -1.34
CA GLU A 77 -21.82 -3.76 -2.40
C GLU A 77 -21.26 -4.18 -3.76
N SER A 78 -20.09 -3.67 -4.12
CA SER A 78 -19.45 -3.96 -5.41
C SER A 78 -18.49 -5.13 -5.39
N GLY A 79 -18.16 -5.63 -4.19
CA GLY A 79 -17.18 -6.70 -4.01
C GLY A 79 -15.73 -6.25 -4.25
N VAL A 80 -14.83 -7.22 -4.10
CA VAL A 80 -13.39 -7.03 -4.31
C VAL A 80 -12.94 -7.97 -5.43
N SER A 81 -12.19 -7.46 -6.39
CA SER A 81 -11.62 -8.25 -7.48
C SER A 81 -10.13 -7.97 -7.63
N PHE A 82 -9.39 -8.95 -8.13
CA PHE A 82 -7.95 -8.86 -8.35
C PHE A 82 -7.61 -9.19 -9.80
N SER A 83 -6.66 -8.45 -10.37
CA SER A 83 -6.29 -8.59 -11.78
C SER A 83 -5.54 -9.89 -12.10
N LEU A 84 -5.00 -10.57 -11.10
CA LEU A 84 -4.34 -11.87 -11.23
C LEU A 84 -5.29 -13.00 -10.84
N SER A 85 -5.12 -14.18 -11.47
CA SER A 85 -5.86 -15.37 -11.11
C SER A 85 -5.33 -16.00 -9.83
N ASN A 86 -6.16 -16.84 -9.17
CA ASN A 86 -5.78 -17.55 -7.94
C ASN A 86 -4.50 -18.39 -8.12
N GLU A 87 -4.32 -18.97 -9.30
CA GLU A 87 -3.15 -19.80 -9.62
C GLU A 87 -1.84 -19.01 -9.61
N GLU A 88 -1.89 -17.71 -9.95
CA GLU A 88 -0.73 -16.86 -10.01
C GLU A 88 -0.16 -16.49 -8.64
N TYR A 89 -0.98 -16.53 -7.59
CA TYR A 89 -0.54 -16.18 -6.23
C TYR A 89 -0.72 -17.28 -5.17
N ARG A 90 -1.36 -18.41 -5.53
CA ARG A 90 -1.50 -19.57 -4.63
C ARG A 90 -0.14 -20.02 -4.10
N ASN A 91 -0.06 -20.26 -2.78
CA ASN A 91 1.16 -20.61 -2.05
C ASN A 91 2.29 -19.58 -2.17
N GLY A 92 1.99 -18.39 -2.68
CA GLY A 92 2.93 -17.29 -2.81
C GLY A 92 2.95 -16.35 -1.62
N SER A 93 3.86 -15.40 -1.66
CA SER A 93 3.94 -14.29 -0.72
C SER A 93 3.33 -13.04 -1.35
N VAL A 94 2.28 -12.54 -0.74
CA VAL A 94 1.49 -11.38 -1.22
C VAL A 94 1.69 -10.20 -0.29
N ILE A 95 1.87 -9.02 -0.86
CA ILE A 95 1.94 -7.76 -0.13
C ILE A 95 0.78 -6.88 -0.60
N VAL A 96 -0.13 -6.59 0.29
CA VAL A 96 -1.23 -5.65 0.04
C VAL A 96 -0.74 -4.23 0.27
N VAL A 97 -0.86 -3.38 -0.72
CA VAL A 97 -0.31 -2.02 -0.74
C VAL A 97 -1.44 -1.00 -0.86
N ASP A 98 -1.44 0.00 0.03
CA ASP A 98 -2.32 1.17 -0.08
C ASP A 98 -1.52 2.46 0.23
N ASP A 99 -2.03 3.61 -0.20
CA ASP A 99 -1.35 4.88 0.01
C ASP A 99 -1.46 5.36 1.47
N VAL A 100 -2.67 5.33 2.04
CA VAL A 100 -2.94 5.82 3.39
C VAL A 100 -3.76 4.80 4.19
N LEU A 101 -3.28 4.45 5.37
CA LEU A 101 -4.04 3.71 6.36
C LEU A 101 -4.79 4.70 7.26
N ASN A 102 -6.09 4.85 7.02
CA ASN A 102 -7.02 5.65 7.82
C ASN A 102 -7.75 4.78 8.85
N SER A 103 -9.00 4.46 8.58
CA SER A 103 -9.82 3.60 9.44
C SER A 103 -9.37 2.13 9.45
N GLY A 104 -8.66 1.70 8.43
CA GLY A 104 -8.29 0.31 8.19
C GLY A 104 -9.34 -0.48 7.41
N LYS A 105 -10.48 0.13 7.08
CA LYS A 105 -11.56 -0.54 6.35
C LYS A 105 -11.09 -1.07 4.99
N THR A 106 -10.49 -0.23 4.17
CA THR A 106 -9.98 -0.63 2.86
C THR A 106 -8.93 -1.73 2.96
N LEU A 107 -7.98 -1.57 3.86
CA LEU A 107 -6.88 -2.52 4.02
C LEU A 107 -7.37 -3.89 4.51
N ILE A 108 -8.32 -3.94 5.46
CA ILE A 108 -8.81 -5.21 5.98
C ILE A 108 -9.63 -5.98 4.92
N TYR A 109 -10.39 -5.29 4.07
CA TYR A 109 -11.06 -5.94 2.94
C TYR A 109 -10.07 -6.46 1.90
N GLY A 110 -8.98 -5.74 1.67
CA GLY A 110 -7.88 -6.22 0.83
C GLY A 110 -7.22 -7.47 1.39
N VAL A 111 -6.91 -7.48 2.67
CA VAL A 111 -6.38 -8.67 3.36
C VAL A 111 -7.35 -9.84 3.28
N ASN A 112 -8.62 -9.61 3.58
CA ASN A 112 -9.65 -10.65 3.55
C ASN A 112 -9.78 -11.32 2.20
N PHE A 113 -9.65 -10.59 1.11
CA PHE A 113 -9.71 -11.15 -0.25
C PHE A 113 -8.72 -12.31 -0.45
N PHE A 114 -7.53 -12.19 0.08
CA PHE A 114 -6.47 -13.18 -0.09
C PHE A 114 -6.56 -14.38 0.86
N LEU A 115 -7.43 -14.34 1.87
CA LEU A 115 -7.56 -15.42 2.85
C LEU A 115 -8.29 -16.66 2.31
N ASP A 116 -8.95 -16.57 1.17
CA ASP A 116 -9.64 -17.68 0.52
C ASP A 116 -8.71 -18.64 -0.23
N VAL A 117 -7.45 -18.26 -0.37
CA VAL A 117 -6.42 -19.03 -1.08
C VAL A 117 -5.23 -19.28 -0.15
N PRO A 118 -4.68 -20.50 -0.12
CA PRO A 118 -3.47 -20.76 0.66
C PRO A 118 -2.31 -19.85 0.22
N LEU A 119 -1.71 -19.15 1.17
CA LEU A 119 -0.56 -18.29 0.97
C LEU A 119 0.62 -18.73 1.83
N LYS A 120 1.82 -18.48 1.36
CA LYS A 120 3.02 -18.64 2.17
C LYS A 120 3.14 -17.50 3.19
N ARG A 121 2.84 -16.28 2.76
CA ARG A 121 2.86 -15.09 3.63
C ARG A 121 1.95 -13.99 3.07
N LEU A 122 1.32 -13.25 3.95
CA LEU A 122 0.55 -12.06 3.63
C LEU A 122 1.06 -10.89 4.46
N THR A 123 1.49 -9.83 3.79
CA THR A 123 2.09 -8.64 4.40
C THR A 123 1.32 -7.40 3.94
N THR A 124 1.28 -6.38 4.76
CA THR A 124 0.65 -5.09 4.42
C THR A 124 1.69 -3.98 4.39
N ALA A 125 1.58 -3.08 3.42
CA ALA A 125 2.45 -1.92 3.27
C ALA A 125 1.66 -0.67 2.92
N VAL A 126 1.95 0.45 3.57
CA VAL A 126 1.34 1.75 3.29
C VAL A 126 2.40 2.85 3.29
N LEU A 127 2.14 3.95 2.58
CA LEU A 127 3.02 5.11 2.64
C LEU A 127 2.81 5.88 3.95
N VAL A 128 1.56 6.10 4.33
CA VAL A 128 1.21 6.88 5.53
C VAL A 128 0.23 6.10 6.42
N ASP A 129 0.57 5.96 7.69
CA ASP A 129 -0.32 5.44 8.74
C ASP A 129 -0.77 6.60 9.62
N ARG A 130 -2.08 6.90 9.62
CA ARG A 130 -2.66 7.98 10.41
C ARG A 130 -2.99 7.59 11.86
N SER A 131 -2.92 6.32 12.20
CA SER A 131 -3.29 5.82 13.54
C SER A 131 -4.75 6.05 13.96
N HIS A 132 -5.67 6.21 13.00
CA HIS A 132 -7.12 6.43 13.24
C HIS A 132 -7.95 5.18 12.98
N LYS A 133 -7.43 4.01 13.29
CA LYS A 133 -8.06 2.74 12.95
C LYS A 133 -9.37 2.49 13.69
N ARG A 134 -10.34 1.98 12.94
CA ARG A 134 -11.60 1.41 13.44
C ARG A 134 -11.68 -0.10 13.23
N TYR A 135 -10.82 -0.63 12.38
CA TYR A 135 -10.72 -2.06 12.04
C TYR A 135 -9.42 -2.64 12.55
N PRO A 136 -9.41 -3.91 13.02
CA PRO A 136 -8.23 -4.55 13.61
C PRO A 136 -7.24 -5.00 12.52
N VAL A 137 -6.58 -4.06 11.91
CA VAL A 137 -5.57 -4.27 10.88
C VAL A 137 -4.40 -3.33 11.13
N LYS A 138 -3.21 -3.75 10.75
CA LYS A 138 -2.00 -2.92 10.83
C LYS A 138 -1.27 -2.90 9.49
N ALA A 139 -0.43 -1.89 9.28
CA ALA A 139 0.60 -1.93 8.27
C ALA A 139 1.85 -2.56 8.86
N ASP A 140 2.33 -3.65 8.25
CA ASP A 140 3.59 -4.30 8.64
C ASP A 140 4.78 -3.43 8.23
N VAL A 141 4.67 -2.80 7.08
CA VAL A 141 5.64 -1.84 6.55
C VAL A 141 4.95 -0.51 6.29
N LYS A 142 5.54 0.57 6.75
CA LYS A 142 4.99 1.91 6.58
C LYS A 142 6.08 2.95 6.31
N GLY A 143 5.77 3.90 5.43
CA GLY A 143 6.66 5.00 5.15
C GLY A 143 6.79 5.96 6.33
N VAL A 144 5.66 6.28 6.95
CA VAL A 144 5.59 7.18 8.09
C VAL A 144 4.32 6.97 8.89
N SER A 145 4.38 7.23 10.19
CA SER A 145 3.20 7.40 11.06
C SER A 145 2.99 8.88 11.32
N LEU A 146 1.77 9.36 11.09
CA LEU A 146 1.37 10.74 11.36
C LEU A 146 0.24 10.76 12.40
N SER A 147 0.47 11.50 13.47
CA SER A 147 -0.60 11.84 14.42
C SER A 147 -1.32 13.09 13.89
N THR A 148 -2.51 12.92 13.37
CA THR A 148 -3.33 14.02 12.85
C THR A 148 -4.60 14.19 13.67
N SER A 149 -5.19 15.38 13.63
CA SER A 149 -6.51 15.59 14.22
C SER A 149 -7.61 14.90 13.38
N LEU A 150 -8.79 14.70 13.95
CA LEU A 150 -9.92 14.12 13.23
C LEU A 150 -10.42 15.00 12.07
N LYS A 151 -10.09 16.30 12.10
CA LYS A 151 -10.51 17.28 11.09
C LYS A 151 -9.55 17.36 9.90
N GLU A 152 -8.30 16.94 10.09
CA GLU A 152 -7.29 16.95 9.02
C GLU A 152 -7.40 15.70 8.16
N THR A 153 -7.19 15.86 6.88
CA THR A 153 -7.12 14.76 5.91
C THR A 153 -5.73 14.71 5.32
N VAL A 154 -5.18 13.51 5.17
CA VAL A 154 -3.92 13.29 4.49
C VAL A 154 -4.18 13.13 3.00
N GLU A 155 -3.58 13.97 2.19
CA GLU A 155 -3.57 13.85 0.74
C GLU A 155 -2.20 13.40 0.27
N VAL A 156 -2.18 12.31 -0.52
CA VAL A 156 -0.98 11.76 -1.13
C VAL A 156 -1.02 12.01 -2.64
N GLN A 157 0.01 12.67 -3.15
CA GLN A 157 0.22 12.89 -4.57
C GLN A 157 1.43 12.07 -5.02
N ILE A 158 1.18 10.95 -5.69
CA ILE A 158 2.21 10.05 -6.24
C ILE A 158 1.94 9.66 -7.70
N GLU A 159 0.82 10.11 -8.24
CA GLU A 159 0.40 9.81 -9.61
C GLU A 159 1.20 10.63 -10.65
N LYS A 160 1.70 11.78 -10.23
CA LYS A 160 2.53 12.67 -11.05
C LYS A 160 3.55 13.39 -10.18
N GLU A 161 4.68 13.71 -10.76
CA GLU A 161 5.73 14.52 -10.14
C GLU A 161 5.37 16.02 -10.13
N PRO A 162 5.83 16.78 -9.14
CA PRO A 162 6.53 16.31 -7.94
C PRO A 162 5.61 15.55 -6.98
N TYR A 163 6.13 14.51 -6.34
CA TYR A 163 5.40 13.78 -5.32
C TYR A 163 5.25 14.61 -4.04
N GLY A 164 4.27 14.29 -3.24
CA GLY A 164 4.04 15.01 -2.00
C GLY A 164 3.04 14.36 -1.08
N VAL A 165 3.13 14.71 0.18
CA VAL A 165 2.12 14.40 1.19
C VAL A 165 1.76 15.70 1.89
N SER A 166 0.47 15.96 2.00
CA SER A 166 -0.06 17.19 2.61
C SER A 166 -1.20 16.91 3.58
N LEU A 167 -1.38 17.82 4.51
CA LEU A 167 -2.58 17.90 5.35
C LEU A 167 -3.52 18.96 4.78
N VAL A 168 -4.83 18.63 4.76
CA VAL A 168 -5.89 19.49 4.22
C VAL A 168 -7.01 19.65 5.24
#